data_929b7c3a8fcd8d5c970637401fdfde02
#
_entry.id   929b7c3a8fcd8d5c970637401fdfde02
#
_cell.length_a   1.000
_cell.length_b   1.000
_cell.length_c   1.000
_cell.angle_alpha   90.00
_cell.angle_beta   90.00
_cell.angle_gamma   90.00
#
_symmetry.space_group_name_H-M   'P 1'
#
loop_
_entity.id
_entity.type
_entity.pdbx_description
1 polymer ?
#
loop_
_entity_poly.entity_id
_entity_poly.type
_entity_poly.pdbx_seq_one_letter_code
_entity_poly.pdbx_strand_id
1 'polypeptide(L)'
;TSSVQTEENVILVTPTYAWRIPHIVSGWLGKAELVGAKRIWFVMDCGSEIGNAAKYNQELAAQKALTYMGTAQIVMPENYIALFPAPDKQEAKAIVENAKPAIRSIIDCIRNGMEFPAPRNNLYDRFMSGAVNPIFYKKIVKADAFTVSDACIGCRKCVQLCPLNNIRLDKDKPVWGANCTHCMACICYCPKETSVYKGYKQDKIEMRGDRAEMSDFPLYLNTVAGGLDRRDQTIGGFSFVVKIYAVPVVEIIG
;
A
#
# COMPACT_ATOMS: atom_id res chain seq x y z
N THR A 1 4.20 11.78 -18.55
CA THR A 1 4.67 12.29 -17.24
C THR A 1 3.50 13.00 -16.62
N SER A 2 3.05 12.59 -15.43
CA SER A 2 2.00 13.29 -14.68
C SER A 2 2.64 14.43 -13.90
N SER A 3 2.12 15.66 -14.07
CA SER A 3 2.47 16.80 -13.22
C SER A 3 1.42 16.89 -12.10
N VAL A 4 1.87 16.98 -10.86
CA VAL A 4 1.03 17.08 -9.66
C VAL A 4 1.40 18.36 -8.95
N GLN A 5 0.43 19.25 -8.81
CA GLN A 5 0.59 20.46 -8.01
C GLN A 5 0.61 20.07 -6.52
N THR A 6 1.63 20.49 -5.81
CA THR A 6 1.81 20.18 -4.39
C THR A 6 2.15 21.43 -3.59
N GLU A 7 1.91 21.37 -2.29
CA GLU A 7 2.53 22.28 -1.34
C GLU A 7 4.01 21.90 -1.12
N GLU A 8 4.74 22.68 -0.30
CA GLU A 8 6.15 22.41 0.02
C GLU A 8 6.40 21.04 0.66
N ASN A 9 5.42 20.52 1.39
CA ASN A 9 5.51 19.28 2.17
C ASN A 9 4.67 18.19 1.53
N VAL A 10 5.30 17.08 1.19
CA VAL A 10 4.68 15.90 0.61
C VAL A 10 4.75 14.75 1.59
N ILE A 11 3.64 14.05 1.77
CA ILE A 11 3.56 12.84 2.58
C ILE A 11 3.14 11.69 1.66
N LEU A 12 4.05 10.73 1.46
CA LEU A 12 3.76 9.53 0.69
C LEU A 12 3.39 8.38 1.63
N VAL A 13 2.09 8.03 1.64
CA VAL A 13 1.58 6.87 2.39
C VAL A 13 1.47 5.68 1.45
N THR A 14 2.07 4.54 1.78
CA THR A 14 2.18 3.39 0.88
C THR A 14 2.33 2.06 1.63
N PRO A 15 1.82 0.95 1.10
CA PRO A 15 2.11 -0.37 1.65
C PRO A 15 3.56 -0.78 1.43
N THR A 16 3.97 -1.81 2.15
CA THR A 16 5.27 -2.45 2.01
C THR A 16 5.14 -3.73 1.18
N TYR A 17 5.86 -3.79 0.06
CA TYR A 17 5.97 -4.99 -0.76
C TYR A 17 7.40 -5.53 -0.72
N ALA A 18 7.59 -6.64 -0.02
CA ALA A 18 8.90 -7.27 0.17
C ALA A 18 9.98 -6.25 0.59
N TRP A 19 9.76 -5.58 1.71
CA TRP A 19 10.70 -4.63 2.37
C TRP A 19 11.06 -3.37 1.55
N ARG A 20 10.18 -2.97 0.61
CA ARG A 20 10.27 -1.69 -0.12
C ARG A 20 8.85 -1.17 -0.43
N ILE A 21 8.77 0.06 -0.88
CA ILE A 21 7.51 0.55 -1.50
C ILE A 21 7.24 -0.23 -2.80
N PRO A 22 5.96 -0.44 -3.18
CA PRO A 22 5.62 -1.17 -4.40
C PRO A 22 6.25 -0.55 -5.65
N HIS A 23 6.67 -1.40 -6.61
CA HIS A 23 7.26 -0.92 -7.87
C HIS A 23 6.34 0.02 -8.66
N ILE A 24 5.02 -0.16 -8.57
CA ILE A 24 4.05 0.77 -9.18
C ILE A 24 4.17 2.17 -8.57
N VAL A 25 4.35 2.26 -7.25
CA VAL A 25 4.48 3.55 -6.53
C VAL A 25 5.84 4.19 -6.81
N SER A 26 6.94 3.44 -6.69
CA SER A 26 8.28 3.95 -6.97
C SER A 26 8.44 4.36 -8.43
N GLY A 27 7.85 3.58 -9.35
CA GLY A 27 7.85 3.89 -10.78
C GLY A 27 7.01 5.13 -11.13
N TRP A 28 5.87 5.32 -10.46
CA TRP A 28 5.08 6.55 -10.59
C TRP A 28 5.83 7.75 -10.01
N LEU A 29 6.32 7.67 -8.78
CA LEU A 29 7.06 8.75 -8.14
C LEU A 29 8.29 9.16 -8.97
N GLY A 30 9.03 8.19 -9.52
CA GLY A 30 10.20 8.47 -10.37
C GLY A 30 9.85 9.27 -11.62
N LYS A 31 8.63 9.11 -12.17
CA LYS A 31 8.15 9.79 -13.39
C LYS A 31 7.34 11.05 -13.13
N ALA A 32 6.65 11.14 -11.99
CA ALA A 32 5.81 12.28 -11.64
C ALA A 32 6.65 13.53 -11.43
N GLU A 33 6.12 14.68 -11.83
CA GLU A 33 6.65 15.98 -11.49
C GLU A 33 5.84 16.55 -10.32
N LEU A 34 6.49 16.75 -9.17
CA LEU A 34 5.86 17.28 -7.96
C LEU A 34 6.16 18.80 -7.89
N VAL A 35 5.27 19.57 -8.50
CA VAL A 35 5.45 21.03 -8.63
C VAL A 35 5.17 21.72 -7.30
N GLY A 36 6.16 22.43 -6.75
CA GLY A 36 6.07 23.10 -5.45
C GLY A 36 6.66 22.30 -4.28
N ALA A 37 6.84 20.98 -4.43
CA ALA A 37 7.38 20.13 -3.37
C ALA A 37 8.83 20.49 -3.02
N LYS A 38 9.14 20.52 -1.72
CA LYS A 38 10.50 20.70 -1.18
C LYS A 38 10.91 19.57 -0.26
N ARG A 39 9.98 19.02 0.52
CA ARG A 39 10.22 17.99 1.54
C ARG A 39 9.29 16.80 1.35
N ILE A 40 9.77 15.59 1.67
CA ILE A 40 8.97 14.38 1.58
C ILE A 40 9.16 13.47 2.79
N TRP A 41 8.05 13.04 3.39
CA TRP A 41 7.95 11.98 4.39
C TRP A 41 7.40 10.73 3.74
N PHE A 42 7.92 9.58 4.14
CA PHE A 42 7.38 8.28 3.74
C PHE A 42 6.74 7.59 4.94
N VAL A 43 5.49 7.18 4.83
CA VAL A 43 4.77 6.41 5.83
C VAL A 43 4.39 5.07 5.20
N MET A 44 4.92 3.97 5.74
CA MET A 44 4.74 2.66 5.16
C MET A 44 3.98 1.76 6.14
N ASP A 45 2.85 1.18 5.68
CA ASP A 45 2.21 0.08 6.41
C ASP A 45 2.83 -1.27 6.02
N CYS A 46 2.88 -2.18 6.98
CA CYS A 46 3.46 -3.51 6.83
C CYS A 46 2.82 -4.51 7.78
N GLY A 47 2.88 -5.81 7.46
CA GLY A 47 2.42 -6.87 8.37
C GLY A 47 3.36 -7.06 9.57
N SER A 48 4.65 -6.74 9.44
CA SER A 48 5.64 -6.87 10.51
C SER A 48 6.71 -5.78 10.48
N GLU A 49 7.43 -5.65 9.37
CA GLU A 49 8.61 -4.77 9.25
C GLU A 49 8.79 -4.24 7.83
N ILE A 50 9.47 -3.11 7.71
CA ILE A 50 9.80 -2.47 6.42
C ILE A 50 11.27 -2.73 6.00
N GLY A 51 12.04 -3.44 6.82
CA GLY A 51 13.46 -3.69 6.58
C GLY A 51 14.25 -2.40 6.33
N ASN A 52 15.10 -2.40 5.30
CA ASN A 52 15.91 -1.24 4.91
C ASN A 52 15.22 -0.35 3.86
N ALA A 53 13.88 -0.25 3.87
CA ALA A 53 13.12 0.59 2.93
C ALA A 53 13.57 2.06 2.95
N ALA A 54 13.94 2.58 4.11
CA ALA A 54 14.38 3.95 4.29
C ALA A 54 15.51 4.36 3.33
N LYS A 55 16.47 3.46 3.09
CA LYS A 55 17.57 3.70 2.12
C LYS A 55 17.03 3.99 0.72
N TYR A 56 16.08 3.17 0.24
CA TYR A 56 15.53 3.29 -1.11
C TYR A 56 14.59 4.48 -1.24
N ASN A 57 13.86 4.81 -0.18
CA ASN A 57 13.02 6.01 -0.13
C ASN A 57 13.87 7.29 -0.13
N GLN A 58 15.01 7.30 0.57
CA GLN A 58 15.98 8.39 0.54
C GLN A 58 16.58 8.57 -0.86
N GLU A 59 16.92 7.47 -1.53
CA GLU A 59 17.40 7.49 -2.93
C GLU A 59 16.34 8.08 -3.88
N LEU A 60 15.06 7.72 -3.70
CA LEU A 60 13.96 8.29 -4.49
C LEU A 60 13.76 9.78 -4.21
N ALA A 61 13.81 10.21 -2.96
CA ALA A 61 13.73 11.63 -2.59
C ALA A 61 14.86 12.43 -3.25
N ALA A 62 16.10 11.91 -3.21
CA ALA A 62 17.26 12.54 -3.85
C ALA A 62 17.11 12.65 -5.38
N GLN A 63 16.57 11.60 -6.06
CA GLN A 63 16.27 11.64 -7.48
C GLN A 63 15.25 12.72 -7.85
N LYS A 64 14.37 13.07 -6.91
CA LYS A 64 13.35 14.13 -7.08
C LYS A 64 13.82 15.49 -6.59
N ALA A 65 15.08 15.63 -6.16
CA ALA A 65 15.62 16.85 -5.53
C ALA A 65 14.79 17.34 -4.31
N LEU A 66 14.17 16.38 -3.58
CA LEU A 66 13.41 16.65 -2.37
C LEU A 66 14.24 16.36 -1.12
N THR A 67 14.06 17.19 -0.09
CA THR A 67 14.60 16.90 1.24
C THR A 67 13.88 15.69 1.83
N TYR A 68 14.62 14.62 2.09
CA TYR A 68 14.09 13.43 2.73
C TYR A 68 13.90 13.66 4.23
N MET A 69 12.67 13.53 4.70
CA MET A 69 12.26 13.77 6.08
C MET A 69 12.06 12.48 6.88
N GLY A 70 12.49 11.36 6.33
CA GLY A 70 12.45 10.06 7.00
C GLY A 70 11.39 9.09 6.47
N THR A 71 11.48 7.85 6.98
CA THR A 71 10.52 6.77 6.71
C THR A 71 10.02 6.20 8.02
N ALA A 72 8.72 6.26 8.24
CA ALA A 72 8.04 5.65 9.38
C ALA A 72 7.29 4.38 8.95
N GLN A 73 7.23 3.39 9.86
CA GLN A 73 6.41 2.20 9.66
C GLN A 73 5.17 2.21 10.55
N ILE A 74 4.11 1.59 10.06
CA ILE A 74 2.89 1.28 10.80
C ILE A 74 2.60 -0.21 10.62
N VAL A 75 2.60 -0.97 11.73
CA VAL A 75 2.24 -2.39 11.66
C VAL A 75 0.72 -2.50 11.55
N MET A 76 0.26 -3.20 10.51
CA MET A 76 -1.15 -3.40 10.17
C MET A 76 -1.44 -4.89 9.92
N PRO A 77 -2.71 -5.32 9.95
CA PRO A 77 -3.06 -6.71 9.65
C PRO A 77 -2.52 -7.17 8.31
N GLU A 78 -1.90 -8.35 8.28
CA GLU A 78 -1.36 -8.94 7.06
C GLU A 78 -2.48 -9.23 6.06
N ASN A 79 -2.30 -8.79 4.83
CA ASN A 79 -3.25 -8.98 3.73
C ASN A 79 -2.65 -9.67 2.49
N TYR A 80 -1.37 -10.02 2.52
CA TYR A 80 -0.70 -10.72 1.43
C TYR A 80 -0.95 -12.23 1.51
N ILE A 81 -2.21 -12.61 1.31
CA ILE A 81 -2.74 -13.97 1.44
C ILE A 81 -2.11 -14.99 0.47
N ALA A 82 -1.31 -14.55 -0.49
CA ALA A 82 -0.58 -15.44 -1.37
C ALA A 82 0.53 -16.24 -0.65
N LEU A 83 1.07 -15.71 0.46
CA LEU A 83 2.14 -16.36 1.23
C LEU A 83 1.84 -16.47 2.73
N PHE A 84 1.01 -15.60 3.28
CA PHE A 84 0.76 -15.51 4.72
C PHE A 84 -0.73 -15.71 5.02
N PRO A 85 -1.07 -16.32 6.17
CA PRO A 85 -2.44 -16.33 6.64
C PRO A 85 -2.85 -14.91 7.04
N ALA A 86 -4.08 -14.52 6.72
CA ALA A 86 -4.67 -13.32 7.30
C ALA A 86 -4.97 -13.56 8.80
N PRO A 87 -4.80 -12.56 9.66
CA PRO A 87 -5.22 -12.66 11.06
C PRO A 87 -6.74 -12.79 11.15
N ASP A 88 -7.23 -13.38 12.24
CA ASP A 88 -8.65 -13.38 12.52
C ASP A 88 -9.14 -11.95 12.90
N LYS A 89 -10.46 -11.79 13.00
CA LYS A 89 -11.10 -10.50 13.28
C LYS A 89 -10.63 -9.86 14.59
N GLN A 90 -10.49 -10.65 15.66
CA GLN A 90 -10.09 -10.16 16.96
C GLN A 90 -8.62 -9.73 16.97
N GLU A 91 -7.76 -10.53 16.36
CA GLU A 91 -6.35 -10.23 16.17
C GLU A 91 -6.15 -8.99 15.31
N ALA A 92 -6.85 -8.90 14.16
CA ALA A 92 -6.80 -7.75 13.27
C ALA A 92 -7.20 -6.45 13.99
N LYS A 93 -8.28 -6.49 14.78
CA LYS A 93 -8.72 -5.36 15.59
C LYS A 93 -7.68 -4.93 16.62
N ALA A 94 -7.05 -5.89 17.31
CA ALA A 94 -5.99 -5.61 18.28
C ALA A 94 -4.77 -4.95 17.60
N ILE A 95 -4.36 -5.43 16.41
CA ILE A 95 -3.26 -4.83 15.63
C ILE A 95 -3.58 -3.37 15.29
N VAL A 96 -4.79 -3.09 14.78
CA VAL A 96 -5.23 -1.73 14.43
C VAL A 96 -5.24 -0.81 15.65
N GLU A 97 -5.77 -1.27 16.81
CA GLU A 97 -5.75 -0.49 18.04
C GLU A 97 -4.31 -0.18 18.50
N ASN A 98 -3.41 -1.16 18.41
CA ASN A 98 -2.00 -0.99 18.77
C ASN A 98 -1.25 -0.05 17.82
N ALA A 99 -1.70 0.14 16.59
CA ALA A 99 -1.11 1.07 15.64
C ALA A 99 -1.41 2.54 15.96
N LYS A 100 -2.52 2.83 16.65
CA LYS A 100 -2.99 4.22 16.91
C LYS A 100 -1.96 5.13 17.59
N PRO A 101 -1.22 4.73 18.63
CA PRO A 101 -0.19 5.58 19.23
C PRO A 101 0.94 5.95 18.24
N ALA A 102 1.40 4.97 17.43
CA ALA A 102 2.43 5.21 16.42
C ALA A 102 1.94 6.19 15.35
N ILE A 103 0.70 6.06 14.89
CA ILE A 103 0.08 7.00 13.93
C ILE A 103 0.03 8.41 14.50
N ARG A 104 -0.37 8.59 15.77
CA ARG A 104 -0.38 9.91 16.41
C ARG A 104 1.02 10.52 16.46
N SER A 105 2.02 9.76 16.86
CA SER A 105 3.41 10.21 16.90
C SER A 105 3.92 10.63 15.52
N ILE A 106 3.59 9.87 14.46
CA ILE A 106 3.92 10.20 13.07
C ILE A 106 3.28 11.53 12.66
N ILE A 107 1.98 11.72 12.96
CA ILE A 107 1.26 12.96 12.66
C ILE A 107 1.88 14.15 13.38
N ASP A 108 2.23 14.01 14.66
CA ASP A 108 2.83 15.07 15.45
C ASP A 108 4.23 15.46 14.90
N CYS A 109 5.05 14.48 14.50
CA CYS A 109 6.31 14.75 13.80
C CYS A 109 6.10 15.55 12.53
N ILE A 110 5.16 15.15 11.67
CA ILE A 110 4.86 15.82 10.42
C ILE A 110 4.38 17.26 10.67
N ARG A 111 3.40 17.45 11.58
CA ARG A 111 2.84 18.76 11.92
C ARG A 111 3.89 19.77 12.41
N ASN A 112 4.89 19.27 13.13
CA ASN A 112 5.99 20.08 13.63
C ASN A 112 7.14 20.19 12.63
N GLY A 113 7.02 19.66 11.41
CA GLY A 113 8.05 19.70 10.38
C GLY A 113 9.33 18.94 10.78
N MET A 114 9.23 17.99 11.69
CA MET A 114 10.36 17.19 12.20
C MET A 114 10.63 15.99 11.30
N GLU A 115 11.90 15.58 11.24
CA GLU A 115 12.29 14.33 10.62
C GLU A 115 11.85 13.13 11.46
N PHE A 116 11.47 12.02 10.78
CA PHE A 116 11.27 10.78 11.49
C PHE A 116 12.60 10.23 12.01
N PRO A 117 12.61 9.58 13.18
CA PRO A 117 13.79 8.91 13.68
C PRO A 117 14.36 7.93 12.67
N ALA A 118 15.67 7.88 12.52
CA ALA A 118 16.31 6.93 11.63
C ALA A 118 16.01 5.49 12.09
N PRO A 119 15.55 4.62 11.20
CA PRO A 119 15.27 3.22 11.55
C PRO A 119 16.58 2.50 11.90
N ARG A 120 16.51 1.61 12.88
CA ARG A 120 17.63 0.70 13.18
C ARG A 120 17.63 -0.43 12.17
N ASN A 121 18.65 -0.48 11.33
CA ASN A 121 18.79 -1.51 10.30
C ASN A 121 19.95 -2.45 10.65
N ASN A 122 19.70 -3.74 10.54
CA ASN A 122 20.68 -4.81 10.69
C ASN A 122 21.08 -5.41 9.32
N LEU A 123 21.95 -6.42 9.32
CA LEU A 123 22.39 -7.08 8.09
C LEU A 123 21.25 -7.85 7.40
N TYR A 124 20.33 -8.43 8.17
CA TYR A 124 19.16 -9.11 7.66
C TYR A 124 18.26 -8.13 6.87
N ASP A 125 17.94 -6.95 7.42
CA ASP A 125 17.15 -5.93 6.76
C ASP A 125 17.75 -5.49 5.42
N ARG A 126 19.09 -5.35 5.39
CA ARG A 126 19.81 -4.99 4.16
C ARG A 126 19.75 -6.11 3.13
N PHE A 127 19.86 -7.35 3.55
CA PHE A 127 19.76 -8.52 2.68
C PHE A 127 18.34 -8.67 2.12
N MET A 128 17.32 -8.60 2.96
CA MET A 128 15.92 -8.75 2.55
C MET A 128 15.50 -7.64 1.57
N SER A 129 15.78 -6.38 1.91
CA SER A 129 15.45 -5.26 1.01
C SER A 129 16.34 -5.23 -0.24
N GLY A 130 17.60 -5.67 -0.15
CA GLY A 130 18.56 -5.61 -1.25
C GLY A 130 18.43 -6.75 -2.24
N ALA A 131 18.66 -7.97 -1.78
CA ALA A 131 18.75 -9.17 -2.63
C ALA A 131 17.40 -9.87 -2.79
N VAL A 132 16.61 -9.99 -1.70
CA VAL A 132 15.36 -10.76 -1.74
C VAL A 132 14.27 -10.01 -2.49
N ASN A 133 14.15 -8.69 -2.34
CA ASN A 133 13.12 -7.90 -3.04
C ASN A 133 13.15 -8.07 -4.57
N PRO A 134 14.28 -7.91 -5.29
CA PRO A 134 14.31 -8.12 -6.74
C PRO A 134 13.96 -9.56 -7.14
N ILE A 135 14.41 -10.55 -6.34
CA ILE A 135 14.09 -11.96 -6.59
C ILE A 135 12.59 -12.22 -6.41
N PHE A 136 11.98 -11.64 -5.38
CA PHE A 136 10.55 -11.71 -5.14
C PHE A 136 9.75 -11.21 -6.35
N TYR A 137 10.06 -10.02 -6.85
CA TYR A 137 9.41 -9.48 -8.05
C TYR A 137 9.63 -10.35 -9.29
N LYS A 138 10.85 -10.85 -9.49
CA LYS A 138 11.18 -11.69 -10.66
C LYS A 138 10.53 -13.08 -10.62
N LYS A 139 10.40 -13.68 -9.44
CA LYS A 139 10.01 -15.09 -9.30
C LYS A 139 8.58 -15.29 -8.81
N ILE A 140 8.08 -14.41 -7.93
CA ILE A 140 6.81 -14.59 -7.22
C ILE A 140 5.71 -13.69 -7.76
N VAL A 141 6.01 -12.41 -8.06
CA VAL A 141 5.02 -11.44 -8.55
C VAL A 141 4.63 -11.75 -9.99
N LYS A 142 3.75 -12.75 -10.16
CA LYS A 142 3.25 -13.22 -11.45
C LYS A 142 1.77 -13.56 -11.37
N ALA A 143 1.05 -13.33 -12.45
CA ALA A 143 -0.39 -13.63 -12.51
C ALA A 143 -0.72 -15.08 -12.87
N ASP A 144 0.27 -15.89 -13.27
CA ASP A 144 0.07 -17.22 -13.85
C ASP A 144 -0.65 -18.21 -12.91
N ALA A 145 -0.57 -17.96 -11.61
CA ALA A 145 -1.16 -18.81 -10.59
C ALA A 145 -2.56 -18.36 -10.12
N PHE A 146 -3.10 -17.27 -10.70
CA PHE A 146 -4.49 -16.89 -10.44
C PHE A 146 -5.43 -17.74 -11.27
N THR A 147 -6.44 -18.28 -10.62
CA THR A 147 -7.51 -19.07 -11.25
C THR A 147 -8.87 -18.61 -10.78
N VAL A 148 -9.91 -19.00 -11.49
CA VAL A 148 -11.30 -18.69 -11.15
C VAL A 148 -12.15 -19.94 -11.24
N SER A 149 -13.05 -20.16 -10.28
CA SER A 149 -13.99 -21.28 -10.28
C SER A 149 -15.24 -20.98 -11.12
N ASP A 150 -16.04 -22.03 -11.38
CA ASP A 150 -17.28 -21.90 -12.14
C ASP A 150 -18.38 -21.10 -11.43
N ALA A 151 -18.28 -20.93 -10.12
CA ALA A 151 -19.18 -20.08 -9.34
C ALA A 151 -19.03 -18.57 -9.60
N CYS A 152 -18.10 -18.16 -10.47
CA CYS A 152 -17.92 -16.77 -10.86
C CYS A 152 -19.17 -16.27 -11.63
N ILE A 153 -19.70 -15.13 -11.17
CA ILE A 153 -20.91 -14.49 -11.73
C ILE A 153 -20.60 -13.37 -12.74
N GLY A 154 -19.37 -13.21 -13.20
CA GLY A 154 -18.98 -12.21 -14.18
C GLY A 154 -19.16 -10.74 -13.73
N CYS A 155 -19.22 -10.45 -12.43
CA CYS A 155 -19.55 -9.11 -11.89
C CYS A 155 -18.54 -7.99 -12.19
N ARG A 156 -17.42 -8.28 -12.81
CA ARG A 156 -16.35 -7.35 -13.19
C ARG A 156 -15.63 -6.64 -12.04
N LYS A 157 -15.95 -6.91 -10.79
CA LYS A 157 -15.34 -6.22 -9.66
C LYS A 157 -13.80 -6.34 -9.64
N CYS A 158 -13.27 -7.53 -9.95
CA CYS A 158 -11.83 -7.75 -10.08
C CYS A 158 -11.18 -6.92 -11.20
N VAL A 159 -11.89 -6.69 -12.30
CA VAL A 159 -11.44 -5.83 -13.41
C VAL A 159 -11.36 -4.38 -12.95
N GLN A 160 -12.41 -3.87 -12.29
CA GLN A 160 -12.50 -2.49 -11.82
C GLN A 160 -11.48 -2.16 -10.73
N LEU A 161 -11.14 -3.15 -9.88
CA LEU A 161 -10.21 -2.96 -8.77
C LEU A 161 -8.73 -3.15 -9.14
N CYS A 162 -8.45 -3.61 -10.37
CA CYS A 162 -7.07 -3.86 -10.77
C CYS A 162 -6.34 -2.54 -11.05
N PRO A 163 -5.35 -2.12 -10.23
CA PRO A 163 -4.70 -0.82 -10.37
C PRO A 163 -3.85 -0.72 -11.66
N LEU A 164 -3.55 -1.85 -12.27
CA LEU A 164 -2.75 -1.93 -13.50
C LEU A 164 -3.59 -2.30 -14.73
N ASN A 165 -4.93 -2.34 -14.60
CA ASN A 165 -5.84 -2.78 -15.67
C ASN A 165 -5.43 -4.13 -16.29
N ASN A 166 -4.87 -5.02 -15.45
CA ASN A 166 -4.27 -6.29 -15.86
C ASN A 166 -5.28 -7.45 -16.00
N ILE A 167 -6.58 -7.19 -15.75
CA ILE A 167 -7.62 -8.20 -15.77
C ILE A 167 -8.66 -7.83 -16.82
N ARG A 168 -8.95 -8.77 -17.71
CA ARG A 168 -10.04 -8.67 -18.68
C ARG A 168 -11.04 -9.79 -18.46
N LEU A 169 -12.24 -9.70 -19.01
CA LEU A 169 -13.16 -10.83 -19.08
C LEU A 169 -13.01 -11.55 -20.42
N ASP A 170 -13.04 -12.87 -20.37
CA ASP A 170 -13.22 -13.75 -21.50
C ASP A 170 -14.37 -14.70 -21.14
N LYS A 171 -15.45 -14.71 -21.94
CA LYS A 171 -16.68 -15.47 -21.67
C LYS A 171 -17.18 -15.32 -20.21
N ASP A 172 -17.25 -14.05 -19.75
CA ASP A 172 -17.63 -13.65 -18.40
C ASP A 172 -16.75 -14.18 -17.26
N LYS A 173 -15.57 -14.72 -17.56
CA LYS A 173 -14.58 -15.15 -16.57
C LYS A 173 -13.37 -14.21 -16.60
N PRO A 174 -12.78 -13.86 -15.44
CA PRO A 174 -11.57 -13.04 -15.40
C PRO A 174 -10.36 -13.81 -15.94
N VAL A 175 -9.57 -13.11 -16.75
CA VAL A 175 -8.27 -13.56 -17.26
C VAL A 175 -7.24 -12.53 -16.89
N TRP A 176 -6.17 -12.95 -16.25
CA TRP A 176 -5.08 -12.10 -15.81
C TRP A 176 -3.99 -11.99 -16.87
N GLY A 177 -3.52 -10.78 -17.13
CA GLY A 177 -2.36 -10.54 -17.99
C GLY A 177 -1.03 -10.62 -17.22
N ALA A 178 0.06 -10.28 -17.89
CA ALA A 178 1.42 -10.36 -17.34
C ALA A 178 1.80 -9.19 -16.40
N ASN A 179 1.04 -8.11 -16.40
CA ASN A 179 1.37 -6.90 -15.63
C ASN A 179 0.69 -6.92 -14.26
N CYS A 180 1.02 -7.89 -13.41
CA CYS A 180 0.45 -8.02 -12.08
C CYS A 180 1.40 -7.45 -11.02
N THR A 181 0.85 -6.71 -10.05
CA THR A 181 1.61 -6.21 -8.88
C THR A 181 1.37 -7.04 -7.61
N HIS A 182 0.62 -8.14 -7.69
CA HIS A 182 0.30 -9.00 -6.54
C HIS A 182 -0.40 -8.29 -5.38
N CYS A 183 -1.23 -7.29 -5.67
CA CYS A 183 -1.96 -6.54 -4.66
C CYS A 183 -3.11 -7.31 -4.00
N MET A 184 -3.46 -8.49 -4.47
CA MET A 184 -4.54 -9.38 -3.99
C MET A 184 -5.97 -8.80 -4.06
N ALA A 185 -6.20 -7.58 -4.58
CA ALA A 185 -7.52 -6.96 -4.65
C ALA A 185 -8.58 -7.83 -5.32
N CYS A 186 -8.20 -8.45 -6.43
CA CYS A 186 -9.10 -9.31 -7.20
C CYS A 186 -9.59 -10.53 -6.40
N ILE A 187 -8.82 -11.00 -5.42
CA ILE A 187 -9.22 -12.09 -4.52
C ILE A 187 -9.98 -11.52 -3.33
N CYS A 188 -9.37 -10.58 -2.59
CA CYS A 188 -9.91 -10.04 -1.34
C CYS A 188 -11.31 -9.42 -1.49
N TYR A 189 -11.61 -8.83 -2.64
CA TYR A 189 -12.91 -8.20 -2.89
C TYR A 189 -13.87 -9.02 -3.77
N CYS A 190 -13.54 -10.27 -4.08
CA CYS A 190 -14.44 -11.13 -4.85
C CYS A 190 -15.69 -11.48 -4.03
N PRO A 191 -16.92 -11.06 -4.44
CA PRO A 191 -18.14 -11.26 -3.64
C PRO A 191 -18.56 -12.72 -3.56
N LYS A 192 -18.06 -13.55 -4.46
CA LYS A 192 -18.36 -15.01 -4.54
C LYS A 192 -17.16 -15.90 -4.20
N GLU A 193 -16.02 -15.29 -3.79
CA GLU A 193 -14.80 -16.03 -3.40
C GLU A 193 -14.28 -17.01 -4.46
N THR A 194 -14.52 -16.68 -5.72
CA THR A 194 -14.24 -17.58 -6.84
C THR A 194 -12.82 -17.45 -7.39
N SER A 195 -12.15 -16.35 -7.11
CA SER A 195 -10.76 -16.13 -7.53
C SER A 195 -9.81 -16.66 -6.46
N VAL A 196 -8.82 -17.43 -6.86
CA VAL A 196 -7.83 -18.03 -5.97
C VAL A 196 -6.42 -17.90 -6.55
N TYR A 197 -5.41 -18.00 -5.69
CA TYR A 197 -4.00 -18.00 -6.07
C TYR A 197 -3.34 -19.31 -5.58
N LYS A 198 -2.72 -20.09 -6.47
CA LYS A 198 -2.05 -21.37 -6.17
C LYS A 198 -2.90 -22.36 -5.34
N GLY A 199 -4.21 -22.38 -5.55
CA GLY A 199 -5.10 -23.24 -4.78
C GLY A 199 -5.34 -22.80 -3.32
N TYR A 200 -4.78 -21.66 -2.89
CA TYR A 200 -5.18 -21.03 -1.64
C TYR A 200 -6.61 -20.54 -1.79
N LYS A 201 -7.53 -21.28 -1.20
CA LYS A 201 -8.92 -20.88 -1.10
C LYS A 201 -9.05 -19.75 -0.09
N GLN A 202 -10.01 -18.91 -0.35
CA GLN A 202 -10.39 -17.76 0.47
C GLN A 202 -10.95 -18.16 1.86
N ASP A 203 -11.11 -19.46 2.12
CA ASP A 203 -11.65 -20.03 3.38
C ASP A 203 -10.87 -19.59 4.65
N LYS A 204 -9.70 -18.94 4.46
CA LYS A 204 -8.87 -18.39 5.53
C LYS A 204 -9.04 -16.89 5.73
N ILE A 205 -9.94 -16.23 4.99
CA ILE A 205 -10.20 -14.80 5.14
C ILE A 205 -11.54 -14.64 5.88
N GLU A 206 -11.54 -14.86 7.18
CA GLU A 206 -12.69 -14.52 8.05
C GLU A 206 -12.92 -12.99 8.16
N MET A 207 -12.07 -12.18 7.55
CA MET A 207 -12.17 -10.70 7.54
C MET A 207 -13.38 -10.14 6.77
N ARG A 208 -14.36 -10.96 6.41
CA ARG A 208 -15.50 -10.52 5.58
C ARG A 208 -16.57 -9.70 6.31
N GLY A 209 -16.67 -9.82 7.61
CA GLY A 209 -17.68 -9.09 8.40
C GLY A 209 -17.40 -7.60 8.56
N ASP A 210 -16.13 -7.19 8.49
CA ASP A 210 -15.69 -5.85 8.91
C ASP A 210 -14.85 -5.12 7.87
N ARG A 211 -15.15 -5.29 6.60
CA ARG A 211 -14.54 -4.49 5.52
C ARG A 211 -14.72 -2.98 5.71
N ALA A 212 -15.77 -2.58 6.41
CA ALA A 212 -15.99 -1.19 6.78
C ALA A 212 -14.85 -0.66 7.67
N GLU A 213 -14.45 -1.42 8.70
CA GLU A 213 -13.40 -0.98 9.64
C GLU A 213 -12.01 -0.90 9.01
N MET A 214 -11.68 -1.76 8.01
CA MET A 214 -10.41 -1.67 7.28
C MET A 214 -10.47 -0.65 6.12
N SER A 215 -11.63 -0.45 5.51
CA SER A 215 -11.85 0.65 4.57
C SER A 215 -11.85 2.01 5.27
N ASP A 216 -12.09 2.03 6.58
CA ASP A 216 -12.08 3.22 7.42
C ASP A 216 -10.69 3.63 7.90
N PHE A 217 -9.65 2.80 7.66
CA PHE A 217 -8.27 3.15 8.02
C PHE A 217 -7.78 4.48 7.44
N PRO A 218 -8.10 4.82 6.18
CA PRO A 218 -7.84 6.16 5.67
C PRO A 218 -8.74 7.23 6.28
N LEU A 219 -10.00 6.88 6.61
CA LEU A 219 -10.88 7.72 7.42
C LEU A 219 -10.29 7.91 8.82
N TYR A 220 -9.65 6.89 9.38
CA TYR A 220 -8.99 6.97 10.67
C TYR A 220 -7.77 7.90 10.64
N LEU A 221 -6.90 7.81 9.64
CA LEU A 221 -5.84 8.80 9.43
C LEU A 221 -6.42 10.20 9.24
N ASN A 222 -7.54 10.33 8.52
CA ASN A 222 -8.27 11.58 8.35
C ASN A 222 -8.89 12.08 9.67
N THR A 223 -9.50 11.19 10.47
CA THR A 223 -10.16 11.53 11.73
C THR A 223 -9.15 11.93 12.80
N VAL A 224 -8.04 11.22 12.91
CA VAL A 224 -6.95 11.54 13.85
C VAL A 224 -6.20 12.79 13.43
N ALA A 225 -6.12 13.08 12.14
CA ALA A 225 -5.54 14.30 11.59
C ALA A 225 -6.45 15.54 11.71
N GLY A 226 -7.64 15.41 12.28
CA GLY A 226 -8.55 16.54 12.51
C GLY A 226 -9.53 16.83 11.38
N GLY A 227 -10.04 15.78 10.74
CA GLY A 227 -11.15 15.88 9.78
C GLY A 227 -10.74 16.53 8.45
N LEU A 228 -10.24 15.71 7.55
CA LEU A 228 -10.08 16.12 6.14
C LEU A 228 -11.42 16.01 5.43
N ASP A 229 -11.94 17.12 4.96
CA ASP A 229 -12.96 17.09 3.91
C ASP A 229 -12.36 16.40 2.68
N ARG A 230 -13.11 15.48 2.05
CA ARG A 230 -12.69 14.76 0.83
C ARG A 230 -12.34 15.68 -0.35
N ARG A 231 -12.59 16.98 -0.22
CA ARG A 231 -12.33 18.01 -1.22
C ARG A 231 -11.10 18.85 -0.93
N ASP A 232 -10.51 18.72 0.26
CA ASP A 232 -9.35 19.51 0.64
C ASP A 232 -8.13 18.59 0.77
N GLN A 233 -7.25 18.64 -0.22
CA GLN A 233 -6.02 17.85 -0.28
C GLN A 233 -4.89 18.44 0.58
N THR A 234 -5.19 19.47 1.34
CA THR A 234 -4.22 20.20 2.16
C THR A 234 -4.66 20.29 3.62
N ILE A 235 -3.74 19.99 4.55
CA ILE A 235 -3.89 20.31 5.97
C ILE A 235 -2.70 21.17 6.39
N GLY A 236 -2.95 22.42 6.75
CA GLY A 236 -1.93 23.25 7.37
C GLY A 236 -0.63 23.39 6.57
N GLY A 237 -0.72 23.48 5.22
CA GLY A 237 0.44 23.56 4.34
C GLY A 237 1.07 22.20 3.98
N PHE A 238 0.34 21.09 4.13
CA PHE A 238 0.77 19.74 3.73
C PHE A 238 -0.12 19.19 2.62
N SER A 239 0.49 18.74 1.52
CA SER A 239 -0.18 18.02 0.44
C SER A 239 -0.01 16.51 0.60
N PHE A 240 -1.11 15.77 0.56
CA PHE A 240 -1.09 14.31 0.52
C PHE A 240 -1.09 13.86 -0.94
N VAL A 241 0.05 13.38 -1.43
CA VAL A 241 0.23 13.06 -2.85
C VAL A 241 -0.26 11.65 -3.22
N VAL A 242 -0.30 10.73 -2.27
CA VAL A 242 -0.76 9.35 -2.52
C VAL A 242 -1.44 8.80 -1.28
N LYS A 243 -2.72 8.47 -1.40
CA LYS A 243 -3.43 7.63 -0.42
C LYS A 243 -3.39 6.20 -0.93
N ILE A 244 -2.53 5.37 -0.37
CA ILE A 244 -2.53 3.93 -0.64
C ILE A 244 -3.11 3.24 0.58
N TYR A 245 -4.25 2.62 0.39
CA TYR A 245 -4.96 1.91 1.43
C TYR A 245 -4.29 0.55 1.71
N ALA A 246 -4.34 0.06 2.94
CA ALA A 246 -3.84 -1.26 3.36
C ALA A 246 -4.58 -2.44 2.69
N VAL A 247 -5.63 -2.15 1.93
CA VAL A 247 -6.27 -3.05 0.98
C VAL A 247 -6.15 -2.40 -0.39
N PRO A 248 -5.84 -3.16 -1.44
CA PRO A 248 -5.18 -2.65 -2.64
C PRO A 248 -6.10 -1.78 -3.50
N VAL A 249 -6.27 -0.54 -3.13
CA VAL A 249 -6.79 0.50 -4.02
C VAL A 249 -5.79 1.63 -4.04
N VAL A 250 -5.10 1.75 -5.15
CA VAL A 250 -4.30 2.93 -5.45
C VAL A 250 -5.25 3.98 -6.01
N GLU A 251 -5.68 4.92 -5.20
CA GLU A 251 -6.31 6.13 -5.71
C GLU A 251 -5.20 7.12 -6.01
N ILE A 252 -4.76 7.15 -7.27
CA ILE A 252 -3.88 8.20 -7.77
C ILE A 252 -4.84 9.33 -8.16
N ILE A 253 -4.90 10.35 -7.31
CA ILE A 253 -5.65 11.57 -7.64
C ILE A 253 -4.72 12.42 -8.49
N GLY A 254 -5.04 12.52 -9.77
CA GLY A 254 -4.44 13.43 -10.74
C GLY A 254 -5.25 14.72 -10.80
#